data_f6c2610907b97aeae906605328d8ca1c
#
_entry.id   f6c2610907b97aeae906605328d8ca1c
#
_cell.length_a   1.000
_cell.length_b   1.000
_cell.length_c   1.000
_cell.angle_alpha   90.00
_cell.angle_beta   90.00
_cell.angle_gamma   90.00
#
_symmetry.space_group_name_H-M   'P 1'
#
loop_
_entity.id
_entity.type
_entity.pdbx_description
1 polymer ?
#
loop_
_entity_poly.entity_id
_entity_poly.type
_entity_poly.pdbx_seq_one_letter_code
_entity_poly.pdbx_strand_id
1 'polypeptide(L)'
;MARQLSSKKPKRLGYTVGRLLGYMGHYKLLFFAVALLVTVSAVANLAGTYMIRPVVNSLDGGTWQEFVSGVVLTACVYGVGVLCALGYTQCMVSVAQKALYDIRRDLFAHLQDLPLVWFDGRNRGDVMSYFTNDVDTIADALNNSFAMVIQSFIQMTGTLIMLFVLNWKLSLIVAVCYAAMFLYIRYSGRRSKAYYNKQQACLGELDGYIEEMVNGQKVVKVFNHEDASIETFVAKNRALQKAGTGAQSYAATMIPAVVSISYVNYAIVAVLGGIMALRGTMDAGSLASYLVFVRQAAAPINQFTQQSNFLLAALAGAERVFEVMDEKPETDEGGTVLVNVEAGADGALRETEHKTGRWAWRAPDGTLTPLRGDVRFESVDFGYEPGHPVLHGISLYAKPGQKIAFVGSTGAGKTTITNLINRFYDVQGGRVVYDGIDVRDIKKESLRRSLGMVLQDTHLFTGTIADNIRFGKLDATQEEIEAAAKIANADSFIRRLPKGYDTMVTSDGANLSQGQRQLLAIARAAVADPPVLILDEATSSVDTRTEALIEKGMDRLMEGRTVFVIAHRLSTVRNANAIMVLEHGEIVERGDHDDLLAQKGLYYKLYNGMFELR
;
A
#
# COMPACT_ATOMS: atom_id res chain seq x y z
N MET A 1 -10.06 9.76 2.26
CA MET A 1 -10.15 10.54 1.01
C MET A 1 -9.83 9.62 -0.15
N ALA A 2 -10.78 9.41 -1.05
CA ALA A 2 -10.55 8.62 -2.26
C ALA A 2 -9.68 9.44 -3.23
N ARG A 3 -8.37 9.24 -3.16
CA ARG A 3 -7.44 9.79 -4.15
C ARG A 3 -7.79 9.15 -5.48
N GLN A 4 -8.29 9.98 -6.40
CA GLN A 4 -8.75 9.62 -7.72
C GLN A 4 -7.82 8.61 -8.37
N LEU A 5 -8.39 7.52 -8.86
CA LEU A 5 -7.76 6.64 -9.83
C LEU A 5 -7.18 7.50 -10.94
N SER A 6 -5.89 7.79 -10.85
CA SER A 6 -5.15 8.52 -11.87
C SER A 6 -5.38 7.76 -13.17
N SER A 7 -6.02 8.39 -14.16
CA SER A 7 -6.27 7.84 -15.49
C SER A 7 -4.98 7.71 -16.33
N LYS A 8 -3.85 7.49 -15.69
CA LYS A 8 -2.59 7.19 -16.37
C LYS A 8 -2.70 5.77 -16.93
N LYS A 9 -2.67 5.68 -18.23
CA LYS A 9 -2.54 4.39 -18.92
C LYS A 9 -1.29 3.68 -18.40
N PRO A 10 -1.34 2.35 -18.17
CA PRO A 10 -0.18 1.60 -17.74
C PRO A 10 0.95 1.79 -18.75
N LYS A 11 2.16 2.04 -18.26
CA LYS A 11 3.36 2.30 -19.08
C LYS A 11 3.92 1.01 -19.67
N ARG A 12 3.84 -0.11 -18.92
CA ARG A 12 4.39 -1.43 -19.25
C ARG A 12 3.30 -2.51 -19.34
N LEU A 13 2.27 -2.23 -20.16
CA LEU A 13 1.06 -3.05 -20.24
C LEU A 13 1.37 -4.55 -20.46
N GLY A 14 2.28 -4.90 -21.36
CA GLY A 14 2.65 -6.30 -21.65
C GLY A 14 3.28 -7.01 -20.45
N TYR A 15 4.14 -6.32 -19.72
CA TYR A 15 4.76 -6.84 -18.49
C TYR A 15 3.73 -7.10 -17.40
N THR A 16 2.87 -6.10 -17.13
CA THR A 16 1.83 -6.18 -16.10
C THR A 16 0.82 -7.29 -16.38
N VAL A 17 0.36 -7.40 -17.62
CA VAL A 17 -0.54 -8.49 -18.06
C VAL A 17 0.16 -9.84 -17.91
N GLY A 18 1.41 -9.96 -18.38
CA GLY A 18 2.17 -11.21 -18.29
C GLY A 18 2.35 -11.67 -16.85
N ARG A 19 2.66 -10.74 -15.93
CA ARG A 19 2.84 -11.04 -14.51
C ARG A 19 1.52 -11.41 -13.83
N LEU A 20 0.42 -10.69 -14.14
CA LEU A 20 -0.90 -11.01 -13.63
C LEU A 20 -1.39 -12.39 -14.11
N LEU A 21 -1.18 -12.68 -15.40
CA LEU A 21 -1.44 -14.01 -15.95
C LEU A 21 -0.55 -15.08 -15.33
N GLY A 22 0.67 -14.74 -14.90
CA GLY A 22 1.56 -15.62 -14.12
C GLY A 22 0.93 -16.07 -12.81
N TYR A 23 0.36 -15.15 -12.03
CA TYR A 23 -0.36 -15.47 -10.80
C TYR A 23 -1.60 -16.34 -11.07
N MET A 24 -2.36 -16.03 -12.12
CA MET A 24 -3.49 -16.87 -12.54
C MET A 24 -3.01 -18.22 -13.09
N GLY A 25 -1.83 -18.25 -13.70
CA GLY A 25 -1.21 -19.44 -14.30
C GLY A 25 -0.85 -20.53 -13.31
N HIS A 26 -0.73 -20.25 -12.00
CA HIS A 26 -0.62 -21.27 -10.97
C HIS A 26 -1.88 -22.17 -10.92
N TYR A 27 -3.04 -21.66 -11.40
CA TYR A 27 -4.32 -22.35 -11.44
C TYR A 27 -4.78 -22.69 -12.87
N LYS A 28 -3.84 -23.14 -13.72
CA LYS A 28 -3.99 -23.36 -15.18
C LYS A 28 -5.26 -24.13 -15.54
N LEU A 29 -5.58 -25.16 -14.78
CA LEU A 29 -6.72 -26.03 -15.08
C LEU A 29 -8.06 -25.29 -14.92
N LEU A 30 -8.21 -24.54 -13.82
CA LEU A 30 -9.39 -23.71 -13.57
C LEU A 30 -9.50 -22.56 -14.57
N PHE A 31 -8.37 -21.95 -14.92
CA PHE A 31 -8.34 -20.84 -15.89
C PHE A 31 -8.74 -21.33 -17.30
N PHE A 32 -8.25 -22.50 -17.71
CA PHE A 32 -8.66 -23.13 -18.96
C PHE A 32 -10.16 -23.50 -18.95
N ALA A 33 -10.67 -24.03 -17.84
CA ALA A 33 -12.09 -24.32 -17.67
C ALA A 33 -12.95 -23.04 -17.81
N VAL A 34 -12.52 -21.91 -17.22
CA VAL A 34 -13.22 -20.62 -17.39
C VAL A 34 -13.27 -20.21 -18.86
N ALA A 35 -12.13 -20.24 -19.57
CA ALA A 35 -12.08 -19.86 -20.98
C ALA A 35 -13.00 -20.74 -21.85
N LEU A 36 -13.00 -22.04 -21.59
CA LEU A 36 -13.87 -22.99 -22.29
C LEU A 36 -15.35 -22.72 -21.99
N LEU A 37 -15.72 -22.60 -20.71
CA LEU A 37 -17.11 -22.39 -20.29
C LEU A 37 -17.66 -21.05 -20.77
N VAL A 38 -16.85 -19.96 -20.75
CA VAL A 38 -17.24 -18.65 -21.32
C VAL A 38 -17.50 -18.78 -22.81
N THR A 39 -16.64 -19.49 -23.54
CA THR A 39 -16.78 -19.69 -24.98
C THR A 39 -18.04 -20.49 -25.29
N VAL A 40 -18.28 -21.61 -24.60
CA VAL A 40 -19.47 -22.43 -24.77
C VAL A 40 -20.73 -21.62 -24.44
N SER A 41 -20.75 -20.86 -23.35
CA SER A 41 -21.88 -20.01 -22.98
C SER A 41 -22.18 -18.95 -24.04
N ALA A 42 -21.14 -18.27 -24.57
CA ALA A 42 -21.31 -17.25 -25.61
C ALA A 42 -21.82 -17.87 -26.93
N VAL A 43 -21.27 -19.01 -27.34
CA VAL A 43 -21.73 -19.74 -28.54
C VAL A 43 -23.15 -20.28 -28.38
N ALA A 44 -23.50 -20.80 -27.19
CA ALA A 44 -24.86 -21.27 -26.90
C ALA A 44 -25.87 -20.11 -27.00
N ASN A 45 -25.52 -18.91 -26.56
CA ASN A 45 -26.39 -17.73 -26.70
C ASN A 45 -26.60 -17.34 -28.17
N LEU A 46 -25.56 -17.36 -29.01
CA LEU A 46 -25.66 -17.11 -30.44
C LEU A 46 -26.47 -18.21 -31.15
N ALA A 47 -26.19 -19.47 -30.83
CA ALA A 47 -26.89 -20.61 -31.41
C ALA A 47 -28.37 -20.60 -31.01
N GLY A 48 -28.70 -20.30 -29.74
CA GLY A 48 -30.08 -20.17 -29.27
C GLY A 48 -30.88 -19.09 -30.02
N THR A 49 -30.21 -17.93 -30.30
CA THR A 49 -30.81 -16.88 -31.13
C THR A 49 -31.00 -17.34 -32.57
N TYR A 50 -30.08 -18.11 -33.16
CA TYR A 50 -30.22 -18.68 -34.49
C TYR A 50 -31.36 -19.74 -34.56
N MET A 51 -31.56 -20.52 -33.50
CA MET A 51 -32.61 -21.54 -33.43
C MET A 51 -34.06 -20.97 -33.53
N ILE A 52 -34.23 -19.65 -33.36
CA ILE A 52 -35.49 -18.99 -33.64
C ILE A 52 -35.93 -19.23 -35.10
N ARG A 53 -34.94 -19.29 -36.04
CA ARG A 53 -35.22 -19.53 -37.46
C ARG A 53 -35.97 -20.84 -37.71
N PRO A 54 -35.46 -22.04 -37.37
CA PRO A 54 -36.18 -23.29 -37.61
C PRO A 54 -37.51 -23.38 -36.85
N VAL A 55 -37.58 -22.80 -35.61
CA VAL A 55 -38.84 -22.77 -34.82
C VAL A 55 -39.93 -21.96 -35.51
N VAL A 56 -39.61 -20.78 -36.05
CA VAL A 56 -40.56 -19.94 -36.76
C VAL A 56 -40.94 -20.56 -38.11
N ASN A 57 -39.97 -21.14 -38.82
CA ASN A 57 -40.25 -21.80 -40.11
C ASN A 57 -41.15 -23.05 -39.97
N SER A 58 -41.10 -23.74 -38.81
CA SER A 58 -42.03 -24.88 -38.56
C SER A 58 -43.48 -24.46 -38.37
N LEU A 59 -43.77 -23.18 -38.16
CA LEU A 59 -45.13 -22.63 -38.13
C LEU A 59 -45.71 -22.40 -39.53
N ASP A 60 -44.85 -22.26 -40.54
CA ASP A 60 -45.24 -21.99 -41.93
C ASP A 60 -45.14 -23.28 -42.77
N GLY A 61 -46.02 -24.26 -42.42
CA GLY A 61 -46.11 -25.51 -43.12
C GLY A 61 -45.41 -26.73 -42.52
N GLY A 62 -44.85 -26.62 -41.30
CA GLY A 62 -44.27 -27.73 -40.55
C GLY A 62 -45.26 -28.52 -39.69
N THR A 63 -44.79 -29.62 -39.13
CA THR A 63 -45.57 -30.46 -38.22
C THR A 63 -45.50 -29.95 -36.78
N TRP A 64 -46.55 -30.22 -35.96
CA TRP A 64 -46.55 -29.90 -34.53
C TRP A 64 -45.33 -30.52 -33.81
N GLN A 65 -44.90 -31.69 -34.25
CA GLN A 65 -43.76 -32.39 -33.69
C GLN A 65 -42.42 -31.66 -33.97
N GLU A 66 -42.23 -31.11 -35.16
CA GLU A 66 -41.07 -30.30 -35.53
C GLU A 66 -41.01 -29.00 -34.72
N PHE A 67 -42.15 -28.33 -34.51
CA PHE A 67 -42.23 -27.14 -33.67
C PHE A 67 -41.83 -27.45 -32.23
N VAL A 68 -42.43 -28.48 -31.61
CA VAL A 68 -42.11 -28.86 -30.23
C VAL A 68 -40.65 -29.28 -30.09
N SER A 69 -40.12 -30.06 -31.02
CA SER A 69 -38.72 -30.48 -31.00
C SER A 69 -37.76 -29.29 -31.14
N GLY A 70 -38.10 -28.31 -31.99
CA GLY A 70 -37.34 -27.06 -32.14
C GLY A 70 -37.33 -26.22 -30.86
N VAL A 71 -38.47 -26.08 -30.19
CA VAL A 71 -38.59 -25.37 -28.91
C VAL A 71 -37.75 -26.06 -27.82
N VAL A 72 -37.91 -27.39 -27.68
CA VAL A 72 -37.13 -28.17 -26.69
C VAL A 72 -35.64 -28.07 -26.94
N LEU A 73 -35.19 -28.20 -28.20
CA LEU A 73 -33.79 -28.07 -28.55
C LEU A 73 -33.24 -26.66 -28.20
N THR A 74 -34.01 -25.61 -28.50
CA THR A 74 -33.66 -24.23 -28.16
C THR A 74 -33.53 -24.06 -26.64
N ALA A 75 -34.47 -24.60 -25.87
CA ALA A 75 -34.44 -24.60 -24.41
C ALA A 75 -33.21 -25.35 -23.87
N CYS A 76 -32.86 -26.51 -24.45
CA CYS A 76 -31.65 -27.24 -24.08
C CYS A 76 -30.37 -26.42 -24.36
N VAL A 77 -30.27 -25.77 -25.53
CA VAL A 77 -29.10 -24.93 -25.88
C VAL A 77 -28.94 -23.77 -24.90
N TYR A 78 -30.02 -23.05 -24.59
CA TYR A 78 -29.97 -22.00 -23.57
C TYR A 78 -29.68 -22.57 -22.18
N GLY A 79 -30.23 -23.73 -21.82
CA GLY A 79 -29.94 -24.41 -20.56
C GLY A 79 -28.44 -24.72 -20.38
N VAL A 80 -27.80 -25.27 -21.41
CA VAL A 80 -26.34 -25.46 -21.43
C VAL A 80 -25.59 -24.13 -21.27
N GLY A 81 -26.05 -23.10 -22.00
CA GLY A 81 -25.45 -21.75 -21.88
C GLY A 81 -25.50 -21.20 -20.45
N VAL A 82 -26.63 -21.35 -19.76
CA VAL A 82 -26.81 -20.90 -18.36
C VAL A 82 -25.97 -21.72 -17.40
N LEU A 83 -25.91 -23.04 -17.54
CA LEU A 83 -25.08 -23.91 -16.71
C LEU A 83 -23.58 -23.57 -16.87
N CYS A 84 -23.16 -23.34 -18.11
CA CYS A 84 -21.79 -22.89 -18.38
C CYS A 84 -21.51 -21.49 -17.79
N ALA A 85 -22.52 -20.58 -17.81
CA ALA A 85 -22.39 -19.25 -17.22
C ALA A 85 -22.21 -19.33 -15.70
N LEU A 86 -23.00 -20.14 -15.01
CA LEU A 86 -22.86 -20.41 -13.59
C LEU A 86 -21.48 -21.03 -13.29
N GLY A 87 -21.07 -22.01 -14.10
CA GLY A 87 -19.78 -22.69 -13.94
C GLY A 87 -18.60 -21.74 -14.07
N TYR A 88 -18.52 -20.94 -15.14
CA TYR A 88 -17.38 -20.03 -15.30
C TYR A 88 -17.35 -18.93 -14.24
N THR A 89 -18.51 -18.44 -13.78
CA THR A 89 -18.56 -17.43 -12.73
C THR A 89 -17.98 -17.96 -11.42
N GLN A 90 -18.37 -19.16 -11.00
CA GLN A 90 -17.85 -19.79 -9.78
C GLN A 90 -16.34 -20.11 -9.90
N CYS A 91 -15.92 -20.64 -11.03
CA CYS A 91 -14.50 -20.91 -11.29
C CYS A 91 -13.68 -19.61 -11.28
N MET A 92 -14.19 -18.54 -11.90
CA MET A 92 -13.49 -17.26 -11.98
C MET A 92 -13.32 -16.62 -10.60
N VAL A 93 -14.35 -16.61 -9.76
CA VAL A 93 -14.25 -16.14 -8.37
C VAL A 93 -13.18 -16.92 -7.61
N SER A 94 -13.15 -18.26 -7.76
CA SER A 94 -12.13 -19.09 -7.11
C SER A 94 -10.72 -18.76 -7.58
N VAL A 95 -10.48 -18.60 -8.88
CA VAL A 95 -9.18 -18.23 -9.44
C VAL A 95 -8.75 -16.84 -8.98
N ALA A 96 -9.68 -15.87 -9.06
CA ALA A 96 -9.42 -14.48 -8.68
C ALA A 96 -9.03 -14.37 -7.20
N GLN A 97 -9.81 -15.00 -6.29
CA GLN A 97 -9.51 -14.92 -4.84
C GLN A 97 -8.17 -15.58 -4.48
N LYS A 98 -7.83 -16.70 -5.11
CA LYS A 98 -6.53 -17.34 -4.90
C LYS A 98 -5.37 -16.48 -5.41
N ALA A 99 -5.49 -15.92 -6.61
CA ALA A 99 -4.49 -15.01 -7.17
C ALA A 99 -4.31 -13.75 -6.31
N LEU A 100 -5.40 -13.19 -5.78
CA LEU A 100 -5.36 -12.04 -4.87
C LEU A 100 -4.70 -12.38 -3.52
N TYR A 101 -4.98 -13.56 -2.99
CA TYR A 101 -4.29 -14.04 -1.79
C TYR A 101 -2.77 -14.09 -2.01
N ASP A 102 -2.32 -14.67 -3.12
CA ASP A 102 -0.89 -14.76 -3.45
C ASP A 102 -0.28 -13.35 -3.64
N ILE A 103 -0.95 -12.46 -4.37
CA ILE A 103 -0.49 -11.07 -4.58
C ILE A 103 -0.36 -10.33 -3.24
N ARG A 104 -1.37 -10.41 -2.36
CA ARG A 104 -1.34 -9.74 -1.05
C ARG A 104 -0.23 -10.29 -0.16
N ARG A 105 -0.06 -11.62 -0.15
CA ARG A 105 1.00 -12.30 0.62
C ARG A 105 2.38 -11.85 0.15
N ASP A 106 2.62 -11.92 -1.16
CA ASP A 106 3.91 -11.61 -1.74
C ASP A 106 4.25 -10.12 -1.62
N LEU A 107 3.25 -9.24 -1.81
CA LEU A 107 3.40 -7.80 -1.58
C LEU A 107 3.74 -7.50 -0.12
N PHE A 108 3.04 -8.13 0.83
CA PHE A 108 3.30 -7.89 2.25
C PHE A 108 4.68 -8.43 2.68
N ALA A 109 5.05 -9.64 2.22
CA ALA A 109 6.37 -10.20 2.49
C ALA A 109 7.48 -9.30 1.94
N HIS A 110 7.34 -8.86 0.68
CA HIS A 110 8.34 -8.00 0.06
C HIS A 110 8.46 -6.63 0.76
N LEU A 111 7.35 -6.05 1.23
CA LEU A 111 7.39 -4.80 2.01
C LEU A 111 8.19 -4.92 3.31
N GLN A 112 8.21 -6.11 3.95
CA GLN A 112 9.03 -6.32 5.15
C GLN A 112 10.53 -6.34 4.82
N ASP A 113 10.89 -6.69 3.59
CA ASP A 113 12.27 -6.77 3.13
C ASP A 113 12.79 -5.43 2.56
N LEU A 114 11.95 -4.41 2.41
CA LEU A 114 12.35 -3.11 1.86
C LEU A 114 13.15 -2.27 2.87
N PRO A 115 14.15 -1.51 2.40
CA PRO A 115 14.93 -0.61 3.26
C PRO A 115 14.08 0.56 3.78
N LEU A 116 14.44 1.09 4.96
CA LEU A 116 13.71 2.19 5.60
C LEU A 116 13.63 3.45 4.71
N VAL A 117 14.69 3.73 3.93
CA VAL A 117 14.73 4.78 2.88
C VAL A 117 13.49 4.77 1.97
N TRP A 118 12.99 3.60 1.64
CA TRP A 118 11.81 3.46 0.77
C TRP A 118 10.54 4.01 1.45
N PHE A 119 10.41 3.83 2.75
CA PHE A 119 9.27 4.29 3.56
C PHE A 119 9.34 5.79 3.85
N ASP A 120 10.54 6.32 4.11
CA ASP A 120 10.75 7.73 4.46
C ASP A 120 10.38 8.67 3.30
N GLY A 121 10.57 8.23 2.06
CA GLY A 121 10.21 8.99 0.86
C GLY A 121 8.72 8.91 0.47
N ARG A 122 7.87 8.19 1.22
CA ARG A 122 6.47 7.92 0.84
C ARG A 122 5.48 8.17 1.97
N ASN A 123 4.28 8.65 1.61
CA ASN A 123 3.21 8.80 2.58
C ASN A 123 2.64 7.43 2.98
N ARG A 124 2.38 7.22 4.26
CA ARG A 124 1.76 5.98 4.79
C ARG A 124 0.45 5.63 4.08
N GLY A 125 -0.37 6.65 3.74
CA GLY A 125 -1.62 6.47 3.00
C GLY A 125 -1.41 5.93 1.58
N ASP A 126 -0.32 6.30 0.90
CA ASP A 126 0.01 5.79 -0.43
C ASP A 126 0.38 4.29 -0.34
N VAL A 127 1.15 3.89 0.68
CA VAL A 127 1.48 2.48 0.93
C VAL A 127 0.24 1.65 1.24
N MET A 128 -0.65 2.14 2.09
CA MET A 128 -1.93 1.48 2.38
C MET A 128 -2.82 1.33 1.15
N SER A 129 -2.78 2.30 0.22
CA SER A 129 -3.55 2.28 -1.01
C SER A 129 -3.21 1.09 -1.93
N TYR A 130 -1.99 0.57 -1.89
CA TYR A 130 -1.62 -0.65 -2.63
C TYR A 130 -2.44 -1.86 -2.17
N PHE A 131 -2.66 -2.03 -0.85
CA PHE A 131 -3.41 -3.17 -0.29
C PHE A 131 -4.93 -3.02 -0.40
N THR A 132 -5.43 -1.79 -0.37
CA THR A 132 -6.86 -1.50 -0.41
C THR A 132 -7.30 -1.21 -1.85
N ASN A 133 -7.10 -0.01 -2.34
CA ASN A 133 -7.66 0.46 -3.60
C ASN A 133 -7.13 -0.31 -4.82
N ASP A 134 -5.81 -0.54 -4.90
CA ASP A 134 -5.21 -1.15 -6.08
C ASP A 134 -5.51 -2.64 -6.15
N VAL A 135 -5.36 -3.37 -5.05
CA VAL A 135 -5.67 -4.80 -5.01
C VAL A 135 -7.18 -5.05 -5.16
N ASP A 136 -8.05 -4.21 -4.60
CA ASP A 136 -9.50 -4.34 -4.78
C ASP A 136 -9.92 -4.05 -6.22
N THR A 137 -9.28 -3.07 -6.89
CA THR A 137 -9.53 -2.81 -8.32
C THR A 137 -9.08 -3.99 -9.19
N ILE A 138 -7.97 -4.65 -8.84
CA ILE A 138 -7.52 -5.90 -9.49
C ILE A 138 -8.55 -7.01 -9.25
N ALA A 139 -9.06 -7.14 -8.01
CA ALA A 139 -10.08 -8.11 -7.64
C ALA A 139 -11.33 -8.00 -8.51
N ASP A 140 -11.86 -6.80 -8.61
CA ASP A 140 -13.06 -6.52 -9.38
C ASP A 140 -12.85 -6.78 -10.88
N ALA A 141 -11.69 -6.41 -11.41
CA ALA A 141 -11.34 -6.66 -12.80
C ALA A 141 -11.23 -8.17 -13.10
N LEU A 142 -10.58 -8.92 -12.23
CA LEU A 142 -10.46 -10.37 -12.38
C LEU A 142 -11.84 -11.06 -12.25
N ASN A 143 -12.62 -10.70 -11.26
CA ASN A 143 -13.92 -11.34 -11.02
C ASN A 143 -14.92 -11.09 -12.15
N ASN A 144 -14.99 -9.86 -12.65
CA ASN A 144 -16.07 -9.43 -13.54
C ASN A 144 -15.60 -9.14 -14.97
N SER A 145 -14.51 -8.36 -15.13
CA SER A 145 -14.19 -7.78 -16.44
C SER A 145 -13.53 -8.78 -17.38
N PHE A 146 -12.72 -9.69 -16.87
CA PHE A 146 -11.95 -10.60 -17.70
C PHE A 146 -12.87 -11.55 -18.51
N ALA A 147 -13.82 -12.22 -17.84
CA ALA A 147 -14.77 -13.11 -18.49
C ALA A 147 -15.71 -12.33 -19.43
N MET A 148 -16.18 -11.14 -19.00
CA MET A 148 -17.06 -10.28 -19.80
C MET A 148 -16.41 -9.73 -21.06
N VAL A 149 -15.12 -9.40 -21.05
CA VAL A 149 -14.39 -8.96 -22.25
C VAL A 149 -14.36 -10.08 -23.28
N ILE A 150 -14.03 -11.31 -22.86
CA ILE A 150 -13.99 -12.48 -23.77
C ILE A 150 -15.39 -12.75 -24.31
N GLN A 151 -16.40 -12.80 -23.43
CA GLN A 151 -17.79 -13.07 -23.83
C GLN A 151 -18.31 -12.01 -24.80
N SER A 152 -18.10 -10.73 -24.51
CA SER A 152 -18.55 -9.62 -25.37
C SER A 152 -17.86 -9.64 -26.72
N PHE A 153 -16.56 -9.99 -26.77
CA PHE A 153 -15.81 -10.12 -28.02
C PHE A 153 -16.39 -11.25 -28.91
N ILE A 154 -16.66 -12.44 -28.30
CA ILE A 154 -17.25 -13.57 -29.02
C ILE A 154 -18.66 -13.22 -29.50
N GLN A 155 -19.49 -12.60 -28.65
CA GLN A 155 -20.85 -12.20 -29.02
C GLN A 155 -20.86 -11.14 -30.13
N MET A 156 -19.99 -10.11 -30.04
CA MET A 156 -19.88 -9.07 -31.06
C MET A 156 -19.50 -9.66 -32.43
N THR A 157 -18.42 -10.46 -32.44
CA THR A 157 -17.92 -11.09 -33.66
C THR A 157 -18.92 -12.11 -34.21
N GLY A 158 -19.46 -12.95 -33.33
CA GLY A 158 -20.44 -13.97 -33.71
C GLY A 158 -21.77 -13.37 -34.24
N THR A 159 -22.27 -12.29 -33.61
CA THR A 159 -23.44 -11.57 -34.10
C THR A 159 -23.21 -11.00 -35.50
N LEU A 160 -22.06 -10.36 -35.74
CA LEU A 160 -21.72 -9.86 -37.08
C LEU A 160 -21.67 -10.98 -38.11
N ILE A 161 -21.00 -12.10 -37.81
CA ILE A 161 -20.97 -13.28 -38.71
C ILE A 161 -22.38 -13.78 -39.00
N MET A 162 -23.23 -13.94 -37.97
CA MET A 162 -24.58 -14.45 -38.13
C MET A 162 -25.46 -13.52 -38.95
N LEU A 163 -25.32 -12.20 -38.83
CA LEU A 163 -26.02 -11.24 -39.67
C LEU A 163 -25.66 -11.44 -41.15
N PHE A 164 -24.37 -11.58 -41.47
CA PHE A 164 -23.92 -11.81 -42.85
C PHE A 164 -24.36 -13.17 -43.39
N VAL A 165 -24.33 -14.22 -42.58
CA VAL A 165 -24.79 -15.58 -42.95
C VAL A 165 -26.28 -15.61 -43.24
N LEU A 166 -27.12 -14.92 -42.44
CA LEU A 166 -28.57 -14.89 -42.62
C LEU A 166 -28.96 -14.07 -43.84
N ASN A 167 -28.39 -12.87 -44.04
CA ASN A 167 -28.66 -12.05 -45.23
C ASN A 167 -27.62 -10.96 -45.43
N TRP A 168 -26.68 -11.13 -46.37
CA TRP A 168 -25.60 -10.19 -46.61
C TRP A 168 -26.08 -8.81 -47.13
N LYS A 169 -27.22 -8.73 -47.84
CA LYS A 169 -27.75 -7.46 -48.37
C LYS A 169 -28.29 -6.57 -47.25
N LEU A 170 -29.05 -7.15 -46.34
CA LEU A 170 -29.51 -6.42 -45.14
C LEU A 170 -28.33 -6.04 -44.22
N SER A 171 -27.30 -6.88 -44.15
CA SER A 171 -26.14 -6.62 -43.32
C SER A 171 -25.32 -5.40 -43.77
N LEU A 172 -25.31 -5.09 -45.06
CA LEU A 172 -24.73 -3.85 -45.58
C LEU A 172 -25.47 -2.61 -45.03
N ILE A 173 -26.79 -2.64 -44.96
CA ILE A 173 -27.60 -1.53 -44.43
C ILE A 173 -27.32 -1.38 -42.94
N VAL A 174 -27.32 -2.48 -42.21
CA VAL A 174 -26.99 -2.52 -40.77
C VAL A 174 -25.59 -1.97 -40.53
N ALA A 175 -24.60 -2.31 -41.38
CA ALA A 175 -23.24 -1.80 -41.28
C ALA A 175 -23.16 -0.26 -41.44
N VAL A 176 -23.95 0.32 -42.34
CA VAL A 176 -24.05 1.79 -42.52
C VAL A 176 -24.64 2.44 -41.27
N CYS A 177 -25.71 1.85 -40.70
CA CYS A 177 -26.27 2.37 -39.44
C CYS A 177 -25.30 2.29 -38.27
N TYR A 178 -24.51 1.21 -38.16
CA TYR A 178 -23.47 1.10 -37.12
C TYR A 178 -22.32 2.07 -37.36
N ALA A 179 -21.94 2.33 -38.61
CA ALA A 179 -20.94 3.36 -38.93
C ALA A 179 -21.42 4.76 -38.48
N ALA A 180 -22.68 5.10 -38.73
CA ALA A 180 -23.29 6.34 -38.27
C ALA A 180 -23.31 6.41 -36.72
N MET A 181 -23.67 5.32 -36.04
CA MET A 181 -23.64 5.21 -34.60
C MET A 181 -22.20 5.42 -34.05
N PHE A 182 -21.22 4.78 -34.65
CA PHE A 182 -19.82 4.92 -34.24
C PHE A 182 -19.30 6.35 -34.41
N LEU A 183 -19.64 7.03 -35.51
CA LEU A 183 -19.29 8.44 -35.72
C LEU A 183 -19.91 9.34 -34.66
N TYR A 184 -21.18 9.10 -34.31
CA TYR A 184 -21.83 9.85 -33.23
C TYR A 184 -21.17 9.59 -31.87
N ILE A 185 -20.89 8.34 -31.52
CA ILE A 185 -20.19 7.99 -30.27
C ILE A 185 -18.80 8.67 -30.21
N ARG A 186 -18.07 8.66 -31.31
CA ARG A 186 -16.76 9.32 -31.41
C ARG A 186 -16.86 10.83 -31.22
N TYR A 187 -17.86 11.46 -31.81
CA TYR A 187 -18.12 12.90 -31.67
C TYR A 187 -18.48 13.26 -30.21
N SER A 188 -19.53 12.61 -29.68
CA SER A 188 -20.03 12.86 -28.32
C SER A 188 -18.98 12.52 -27.26
N GLY A 189 -18.27 11.40 -27.41
CA GLY A 189 -17.23 10.96 -26.49
C GLY A 189 -16.03 11.92 -26.44
N ARG A 190 -15.62 12.51 -27.56
CA ARG A 190 -14.55 13.54 -27.57
C ARG A 190 -14.98 14.79 -26.81
N ARG A 191 -16.22 15.23 -26.98
CA ARG A 191 -16.77 16.40 -26.27
C ARG A 191 -16.92 16.10 -24.78
N SER A 192 -17.53 14.98 -24.42
CA SER A 192 -17.67 14.53 -23.03
C SER A 192 -16.31 14.47 -22.32
N LYS A 193 -15.28 13.88 -22.96
CA LYS A 193 -13.94 13.79 -22.38
C LYS A 193 -13.31 15.17 -22.10
N ALA A 194 -13.49 16.14 -22.99
CA ALA A 194 -12.96 17.49 -22.79
C ALA A 194 -13.61 18.17 -21.56
N TYR A 195 -14.94 18.06 -21.44
CA TYR A 195 -15.65 18.59 -20.26
C TYR A 195 -15.34 17.80 -18.99
N TYR A 196 -15.19 16.48 -19.09
CA TYR A 196 -14.83 15.65 -17.94
C TYR A 196 -13.45 16.01 -17.37
N ASN A 197 -12.45 16.23 -18.24
CA ASN A 197 -11.14 16.70 -17.82
C ASN A 197 -11.23 18.08 -17.12
N LYS A 198 -12.06 18.99 -17.64
CA LYS A 198 -12.30 20.28 -17.00
C LYS A 198 -13.01 20.14 -15.65
N GLN A 199 -13.99 19.25 -15.56
CA GLN A 199 -14.68 18.91 -14.30
C GLN A 199 -13.68 18.39 -13.25
N GLN A 200 -12.78 17.51 -13.66
CA GLN A 200 -11.76 16.97 -12.75
C GLN A 200 -10.78 18.04 -12.25
N ALA A 201 -10.37 18.97 -13.13
CA ALA A 201 -9.52 20.08 -12.71
C ALA A 201 -10.24 20.99 -11.69
N CYS A 202 -11.51 21.37 -11.98
CA CYS A 202 -12.31 22.19 -11.05
C CYS A 202 -12.59 21.45 -9.73
N LEU A 203 -12.77 20.11 -9.76
CA LEU A 203 -12.95 19.32 -8.55
C LEU A 203 -11.68 19.33 -7.69
N GLY A 204 -10.51 19.13 -8.31
CA GLY A 204 -9.23 19.19 -7.58
C GLY A 204 -8.96 20.55 -6.95
N GLU A 205 -9.30 21.65 -7.65
CA GLU A 205 -9.20 23.01 -7.09
C GLU A 205 -10.18 23.24 -5.91
N LEU A 206 -11.38 22.67 -5.99
CA LEU A 206 -12.37 22.77 -4.93
C LEU A 206 -11.98 21.92 -3.71
N ASP A 207 -11.52 20.68 -3.93
CA ASP A 207 -11.09 19.77 -2.86
C ASP A 207 -9.88 20.35 -2.11
N GLY A 208 -8.88 20.91 -2.84
CA GLY A 208 -7.74 21.59 -2.22
C GLY A 208 -8.16 22.77 -1.37
N TYR A 209 -9.13 23.57 -1.85
CA TYR A 209 -9.66 24.70 -1.09
C TYR A 209 -10.42 24.24 0.17
N ILE A 210 -11.23 23.19 0.07
CA ILE A 210 -11.93 22.61 1.24
C ILE A 210 -10.92 22.12 2.27
N GLU A 211 -9.88 21.38 1.85
CA GLU A 211 -8.84 20.88 2.74
C GLU A 211 -8.12 22.03 3.46
N GLU A 212 -7.76 23.08 2.75
CA GLU A 212 -7.13 24.28 3.31
C GLU A 212 -8.03 24.94 4.36
N MET A 213 -9.31 25.16 4.04
CA MET A 213 -10.26 25.82 4.95
C MET A 213 -10.58 24.96 6.17
N VAL A 214 -10.71 23.65 6.02
CA VAL A 214 -10.97 22.74 7.14
C VAL A 214 -9.75 22.66 8.08
N ASN A 215 -8.54 22.57 7.53
CA ASN A 215 -7.32 22.58 8.33
C ASN A 215 -7.10 23.94 9.02
N GLY A 216 -7.42 25.03 8.32
CA GLY A 216 -7.33 26.40 8.82
C GLY A 216 -8.56 26.90 9.59
N GLN A 217 -9.54 26.03 9.92
CA GLN A 217 -10.84 26.48 10.47
C GLN A 217 -10.73 27.36 11.71
N LYS A 218 -9.76 27.10 12.60
CA LYS A 218 -9.50 27.94 13.77
C LYS A 218 -9.10 29.36 13.38
N VAL A 219 -8.29 29.50 12.32
CA VAL A 219 -7.83 30.79 11.81
C VAL A 219 -9.01 31.56 11.17
N VAL A 220 -9.78 30.85 10.32
CA VAL A 220 -10.98 31.42 9.69
C VAL A 220 -11.92 32.01 10.76
N LYS A 221 -12.15 31.23 11.86
CA LYS A 221 -13.02 31.66 12.98
C LYS A 221 -12.47 32.84 13.75
N VAL A 222 -11.19 32.83 14.10
CA VAL A 222 -10.56 33.92 14.89
C VAL A 222 -10.57 35.25 14.13
N PHE A 223 -10.44 35.22 12.81
CA PHE A 223 -10.40 36.40 11.98
C PHE A 223 -11.75 36.75 11.33
N ASN A 224 -12.84 36.04 11.63
CA ASN A 224 -14.20 36.25 11.08
C ASN A 224 -14.23 36.30 9.54
N HIS A 225 -13.51 35.35 8.89
CA HIS A 225 -13.39 35.28 7.42
C HIS A 225 -14.36 34.26 6.78
N GLU A 226 -15.42 33.83 7.48
CA GLU A 226 -16.39 32.85 7.00
C GLU A 226 -17.08 33.29 5.71
N ASP A 227 -17.57 34.52 5.64
CA ASP A 227 -18.33 35.01 4.48
C ASP A 227 -17.45 35.07 3.22
N ALA A 228 -16.21 35.54 3.33
CA ALA A 228 -15.24 35.57 2.23
C ALA A 228 -14.86 34.15 1.78
N SER A 229 -14.73 33.22 2.72
CA SER A 229 -14.45 31.81 2.43
C SER A 229 -15.64 31.16 1.71
N ILE A 230 -16.88 31.46 2.11
CA ILE A 230 -18.10 30.96 1.45
C ILE A 230 -18.20 31.53 0.03
N GLU A 231 -17.93 32.81 -0.18
CA GLU A 231 -17.97 33.43 -1.51
C GLU A 231 -16.99 32.77 -2.47
N THR A 232 -15.76 32.51 -2.03
CA THR A 232 -14.74 31.83 -2.80
C THR A 232 -15.14 30.39 -3.12
N PHE A 233 -15.68 29.65 -2.13
CA PHE A 233 -16.21 28.31 -2.32
C PHE A 233 -17.34 28.29 -3.37
N VAL A 234 -18.30 29.20 -3.28
CA VAL A 234 -19.43 29.31 -4.23
C VAL A 234 -18.93 29.57 -5.65
N ALA A 235 -17.91 30.41 -5.82
CA ALA A 235 -17.33 30.69 -7.13
C ALA A 235 -16.68 29.42 -7.74
N LYS A 236 -15.87 28.70 -6.98
CA LYS A 236 -15.25 27.45 -7.40
C LYS A 236 -16.30 26.36 -7.67
N ASN A 237 -17.31 26.23 -6.81
CA ASN A 237 -18.39 25.26 -6.97
C ASN A 237 -19.25 25.53 -8.22
N ARG A 238 -19.49 26.81 -8.56
CA ARG A 238 -20.15 27.18 -9.83
C ARG A 238 -19.33 26.78 -11.06
N ALA A 239 -18.00 26.91 -11.01
CA ALA A 239 -17.13 26.47 -12.09
C ALA A 239 -17.22 24.94 -12.26
N LEU A 240 -17.19 24.19 -11.16
CA LEU A 240 -17.39 22.74 -11.14
C LEU A 240 -18.76 22.34 -11.70
N GLN A 241 -19.84 23.02 -11.28
CA GLN A 241 -21.20 22.80 -11.77
C GLN A 241 -21.28 22.96 -13.30
N LYS A 242 -20.74 24.05 -13.87
CA LYS A 242 -20.75 24.27 -15.32
C LYS A 242 -20.00 23.19 -16.08
N ALA A 243 -18.81 22.81 -15.59
CA ALA A 243 -18.01 21.76 -16.21
C ALA A 243 -18.70 20.40 -16.10
N GLY A 244 -19.28 20.07 -14.93
CA GLY A 244 -20.01 18.84 -14.67
C GLY A 244 -21.29 18.72 -15.52
N THR A 245 -22.06 19.80 -15.62
CA THR A 245 -23.25 19.83 -16.50
C THR A 245 -22.86 19.54 -17.95
N GLY A 246 -21.78 20.17 -18.45
CA GLY A 246 -21.29 19.89 -19.80
C GLY A 246 -20.86 18.43 -20.00
N ALA A 247 -20.09 17.87 -19.05
CA ALA A 247 -19.63 16.48 -19.08
C ALA A 247 -20.81 15.49 -19.10
N GLN A 248 -21.76 15.67 -18.17
CA GLN A 248 -22.91 14.79 -18.02
C GLN A 248 -23.92 14.94 -19.18
N SER A 249 -24.12 16.12 -19.73
CA SER A 249 -25.04 16.32 -20.86
C SER A 249 -24.60 15.51 -22.07
N TYR A 250 -23.30 15.57 -22.44
CA TYR A 250 -22.78 14.78 -23.55
C TYR A 250 -22.75 13.28 -23.24
N ALA A 251 -22.45 12.88 -22.01
CA ALA A 251 -22.46 11.47 -21.61
C ALA A 251 -23.88 10.91 -21.57
N ALA A 252 -24.83 11.63 -20.97
CA ALA A 252 -26.21 11.18 -20.81
C ALA A 252 -26.98 11.10 -22.13
N THR A 253 -26.69 11.96 -23.12
CA THR A 253 -27.32 11.91 -24.43
C THR A 253 -26.79 10.78 -25.30
N MET A 254 -25.63 10.20 -24.99
CA MET A 254 -25.01 9.14 -25.80
C MET A 254 -25.86 7.87 -25.85
N ILE A 255 -26.35 7.40 -24.68
CA ILE A 255 -27.17 6.19 -24.61
C ILE A 255 -28.50 6.33 -25.35
N PRO A 256 -29.33 7.36 -25.09
CA PRO A 256 -30.58 7.57 -25.84
C PRO A 256 -30.39 7.68 -27.36
N ALA A 257 -29.34 8.38 -27.79
CA ALA A 257 -29.07 8.54 -29.21
C ALA A 257 -28.69 7.19 -29.87
N VAL A 258 -27.82 6.39 -29.24
CA VAL A 258 -27.46 5.04 -29.70
C VAL A 258 -28.70 4.14 -29.77
N VAL A 259 -29.54 4.19 -28.76
CA VAL A 259 -30.82 3.42 -28.70
C VAL A 259 -31.76 3.88 -29.82
N SER A 260 -31.92 5.18 -30.05
CA SER A 260 -32.77 5.73 -31.12
C SER A 260 -32.26 5.30 -32.51
N ILE A 261 -30.95 5.38 -32.78
CA ILE A 261 -30.36 4.90 -34.03
C ILE A 261 -30.59 3.40 -34.18
N SER A 262 -30.48 2.63 -33.08
CA SER A 262 -30.76 1.19 -33.09
C SER A 262 -32.23 0.87 -33.44
N TYR A 263 -33.21 1.64 -32.92
CA TYR A 263 -34.61 1.48 -33.27
C TYR A 263 -34.90 1.85 -34.72
N VAL A 264 -34.28 2.93 -35.24
CA VAL A 264 -34.40 3.30 -36.65
C VAL A 264 -33.84 2.17 -37.54
N ASN A 265 -32.65 1.65 -37.18
CA ASN A 265 -32.05 0.51 -37.87
C ASN A 265 -32.98 -0.71 -37.86
N TYR A 266 -33.55 -1.05 -36.68
CA TYR A 266 -34.50 -2.15 -36.53
C TYR A 266 -35.73 -1.96 -37.42
N ALA A 267 -36.31 -0.76 -37.48
CA ALA A 267 -37.48 -0.46 -38.31
C ALA A 267 -37.14 -0.59 -39.81
N ILE A 268 -35.99 -0.08 -40.26
CA ILE A 268 -35.55 -0.23 -41.65
C ILE A 268 -35.38 -1.69 -42.01
N VAL A 269 -34.74 -2.46 -41.15
CA VAL A 269 -34.52 -3.91 -41.37
C VAL A 269 -35.85 -4.67 -41.37
N ALA A 270 -36.78 -4.32 -40.48
CA ALA A 270 -38.11 -4.96 -40.43
C ALA A 270 -38.91 -4.73 -41.72
N VAL A 271 -38.90 -3.47 -42.22
CA VAL A 271 -39.62 -3.13 -43.48
C VAL A 271 -38.96 -3.81 -44.69
N LEU A 272 -37.65 -3.65 -44.85
CA LEU A 272 -36.96 -4.21 -46.01
C LEU A 272 -36.91 -5.75 -45.97
N GLY A 273 -36.67 -6.33 -44.81
CA GLY A 273 -36.70 -7.77 -44.59
C GLY A 273 -38.11 -8.35 -44.79
N GLY A 274 -39.17 -7.64 -44.36
CA GLY A 274 -40.55 -7.99 -44.62
C GLY A 274 -40.89 -7.99 -46.13
N ILE A 275 -40.44 -6.97 -46.89
CA ILE A 275 -40.58 -6.93 -48.36
C ILE A 275 -39.83 -8.11 -49.01
N MET A 276 -38.62 -8.45 -48.51
CA MET A 276 -37.85 -9.58 -49.01
C MET A 276 -38.56 -10.93 -48.70
N ALA A 277 -39.18 -11.06 -47.54
CA ALA A 277 -39.95 -12.25 -47.16
C ALA A 277 -41.18 -12.39 -48.05
N LEU A 278 -41.95 -11.32 -48.29
CA LEU A 278 -43.10 -11.32 -49.19
C LEU A 278 -42.74 -11.66 -50.62
N ARG A 279 -41.54 -11.32 -51.07
CA ARG A 279 -40.99 -11.67 -52.39
C ARG A 279 -40.37 -13.07 -52.46
N GLY A 280 -40.41 -13.85 -51.36
CA GLY A 280 -39.84 -15.19 -51.31
C GLY A 280 -38.29 -15.25 -51.34
N THR A 281 -37.58 -14.10 -51.19
CA THR A 281 -36.11 -14.03 -51.18
C THR A 281 -35.50 -14.24 -49.79
N MET A 282 -36.32 -14.31 -48.74
CA MET A 282 -35.96 -14.57 -47.36
C MET A 282 -37.09 -15.32 -46.66
N ASP A 283 -36.79 -16.34 -45.86
CA ASP A 283 -37.80 -17.06 -45.06
C ASP A 283 -38.17 -16.26 -43.80
N ALA A 284 -39.38 -16.49 -43.27
CA ALA A 284 -39.89 -15.77 -42.10
C ALA A 284 -39.07 -16.01 -40.84
N GLY A 285 -38.55 -17.21 -40.66
CA GLY A 285 -37.67 -17.54 -39.53
C GLY A 285 -36.31 -16.85 -39.60
N SER A 286 -35.74 -16.72 -40.83
CA SER A 286 -34.52 -15.92 -41.02
C SER A 286 -34.73 -14.45 -40.65
N LEU A 287 -35.88 -13.87 -41.05
CA LEU A 287 -36.22 -12.50 -40.70
C LEU A 287 -36.36 -12.34 -39.16
N ALA A 288 -37.06 -13.27 -38.52
CA ALA A 288 -37.25 -13.25 -37.07
C ALA A 288 -35.91 -13.30 -36.32
N SER A 289 -35.04 -14.27 -36.66
CA SER A 289 -33.68 -14.37 -36.06
C SER A 289 -32.85 -13.15 -36.36
N TYR A 290 -32.90 -12.62 -37.59
CA TYR A 290 -32.15 -11.43 -38.01
C TYR A 290 -32.55 -10.21 -37.16
N LEU A 291 -33.82 -9.96 -36.94
CA LEU A 291 -34.34 -8.86 -36.12
C LEU A 291 -33.84 -8.95 -34.67
N VAL A 292 -33.79 -10.17 -34.10
CA VAL A 292 -33.24 -10.39 -32.76
C VAL A 292 -31.75 -10.09 -32.72
N PHE A 293 -30.96 -10.55 -33.69
CA PHE A 293 -29.52 -10.24 -33.77
C PHE A 293 -29.26 -8.74 -33.91
N VAL A 294 -29.99 -8.02 -34.75
CA VAL A 294 -29.87 -6.57 -34.90
C VAL A 294 -30.16 -5.85 -33.58
N ARG A 295 -31.19 -6.29 -32.85
CA ARG A 295 -31.53 -5.70 -31.54
C ARG A 295 -30.47 -5.96 -30.48
N GLN A 296 -29.87 -7.15 -30.48
CA GLN A 296 -28.87 -7.55 -29.50
C GLN A 296 -27.45 -6.98 -29.77
N ALA A 297 -27.14 -6.59 -31.00
CA ALA A 297 -25.76 -6.27 -31.41
C ALA A 297 -25.14 -5.06 -30.71
N ALA A 298 -25.93 -4.11 -30.25
CA ALA A 298 -25.40 -2.90 -29.59
C ALA A 298 -24.90 -3.16 -28.15
N ALA A 299 -25.51 -4.10 -27.45
CA ALA A 299 -25.18 -4.37 -26.05
C ALA A 299 -23.73 -4.92 -25.85
N PRO A 300 -23.25 -5.92 -26.61
CA PRO A 300 -21.88 -6.42 -26.49
C PRO A 300 -20.81 -5.37 -26.76
N ILE A 301 -21.06 -4.42 -27.68
CA ILE A 301 -20.13 -3.34 -28.01
C ILE A 301 -19.96 -2.41 -26.79
N ASN A 302 -21.07 -2.04 -26.17
CA ASN A 302 -21.01 -1.19 -24.97
C ASN A 302 -20.35 -1.91 -23.79
N GLN A 303 -20.70 -3.18 -23.55
CA GLN A 303 -20.07 -3.99 -22.50
C GLN A 303 -18.57 -4.15 -22.72
N PHE A 304 -18.14 -4.48 -23.93
CA PHE A 304 -16.72 -4.60 -24.28
C PHE A 304 -15.97 -3.30 -23.97
N THR A 305 -16.53 -2.15 -24.37
CA THR A 305 -15.91 -0.85 -24.15
C THR A 305 -15.79 -0.53 -22.65
N GLN A 306 -16.86 -0.72 -21.88
CA GLN A 306 -16.87 -0.46 -20.44
C GLN A 306 -15.89 -1.37 -19.69
N GLN A 307 -15.95 -2.67 -19.95
CA GLN A 307 -15.09 -3.64 -19.27
C GLN A 307 -13.61 -3.50 -19.69
N SER A 308 -13.33 -3.12 -20.94
CA SER A 308 -11.97 -2.84 -21.38
C SER A 308 -11.39 -1.60 -20.65
N ASN A 309 -12.17 -0.54 -20.47
CA ASN A 309 -11.73 0.63 -19.72
C ASN A 309 -11.47 0.29 -18.25
N PHE A 310 -12.35 -0.51 -17.65
CA PHE A 310 -12.18 -0.94 -16.27
C PHE A 310 -10.96 -1.86 -16.09
N LEU A 311 -10.74 -2.78 -17.01
CA LEU A 311 -9.56 -3.64 -17.05
C LEU A 311 -8.27 -2.82 -17.19
N LEU A 312 -8.26 -1.78 -18.03
CA LEU A 312 -7.11 -0.88 -18.17
C LEU A 312 -6.81 -0.12 -16.87
N ALA A 313 -7.85 0.31 -16.14
CA ALA A 313 -7.68 0.96 -14.83
C ALA A 313 -7.10 -0.02 -13.79
N ALA A 314 -7.57 -1.26 -13.78
CA ALA A 314 -7.05 -2.31 -12.91
C ALA A 314 -5.60 -2.68 -13.23
N LEU A 315 -5.25 -2.72 -14.52
CA LEU A 315 -3.86 -2.94 -14.94
C LEU A 315 -2.94 -1.80 -14.50
N ALA A 316 -3.42 -0.56 -14.46
CA ALA A 316 -2.64 0.56 -13.91
C ALA A 316 -2.43 0.41 -12.39
N GLY A 317 -3.42 -0.10 -11.64
CA GLY A 317 -3.27 -0.46 -10.23
C GLY A 317 -2.28 -1.62 -10.03
N ALA A 318 -2.40 -2.67 -10.85
CA ALA A 318 -1.49 -3.81 -10.84
C ALA A 318 -0.04 -3.39 -11.15
N GLU A 319 0.17 -2.47 -12.09
CA GLU A 319 1.50 -1.94 -12.40
C GLU A 319 2.13 -1.31 -11.17
N ARG A 320 1.39 -0.47 -10.42
CA ARG A 320 1.90 0.14 -9.18
C ARG A 320 2.25 -0.89 -8.10
N VAL A 321 1.39 -1.91 -7.92
CA VAL A 321 1.67 -3.01 -6.98
C VAL A 321 2.94 -3.76 -7.39
N PHE A 322 3.09 -4.07 -8.68
CA PHE A 322 4.27 -4.78 -9.19
C PHE A 322 5.54 -3.91 -9.19
N GLU A 323 5.43 -2.60 -9.41
CA GLU A 323 6.56 -1.68 -9.23
C GLU A 323 7.11 -1.74 -7.81
N VAL A 324 6.24 -1.80 -6.78
CA VAL A 324 6.68 -1.98 -5.39
C VAL A 324 7.36 -3.34 -5.19
N MET A 325 6.79 -4.41 -5.76
CA MET A 325 7.37 -5.77 -5.66
C MET A 325 8.67 -5.94 -6.45
N ASP A 326 9.01 -5.02 -7.35
CA ASP A 326 10.24 -5.00 -8.13
C ASP A 326 11.34 -4.11 -7.50
N GLU A 327 10.99 -3.35 -6.44
CA GLU A 327 11.98 -2.58 -5.68
C GLU A 327 13.03 -3.51 -5.06
N LYS A 328 14.24 -3.03 -4.93
CA LYS A 328 15.32 -3.85 -4.37
C LYS A 328 15.12 -4.02 -2.85
N PRO A 329 15.18 -5.26 -2.34
CA PRO A 329 15.14 -5.50 -0.90
C PRO A 329 16.37 -4.88 -0.22
N GLU A 330 16.31 -4.75 1.10
CA GLU A 330 17.42 -4.29 1.90
C GLU A 330 18.62 -5.23 1.70
N THR A 331 19.75 -4.68 1.24
CA THR A 331 20.98 -5.48 1.06
C THR A 331 21.61 -5.78 2.41
N ASP A 332 21.98 -7.03 2.65
CA ASP A 332 22.71 -7.47 3.84
C ASP A 332 23.85 -8.40 3.43
N GLU A 333 25.03 -7.83 3.20
CA GLU A 333 26.24 -8.54 2.81
C GLU A 333 27.08 -8.97 4.03
N GLY A 334 26.63 -8.67 5.26
CA GLY A 334 27.33 -8.99 6.50
C GLY A 334 27.47 -10.51 6.71
N GLY A 335 28.66 -10.96 7.05
CA GLY A 335 28.97 -12.36 7.38
C GLY A 335 29.08 -12.65 8.86
N THR A 336 29.31 -11.63 9.69
CA THR A 336 29.45 -11.78 11.15
C THR A 336 28.09 -11.87 11.82
N VAL A 337 27.90 -12.86 12.68
CA VAL A 337 26.62 -13.13 13.37
C VAL A 337 26.78 -13.08 14.89
N LEU A 338 25.70 -12.73 15.58
CA LEU A 338 25.62 -12.70 17.05
C LEU A 338 25.27 -14.10 17.58
N VAL A 339 26.09 -14.64 18.47
CA VAL A 339 25.94 -15.98 19.05
C VAL A 339 26.02 -15.95 20.58
N ASN A 340 25.37 -16.92 21.25
CA ASN A 340 25.55 -17.12 22.69
C ASN A 340 26.89 -17.80 22.93
N VAL A 341 27.57 -17.41 24.03
CA VAL A 341 28.88 -17.98 24.37
C VAL A 341 28.96 -18.31 25.86
N GLU A 342 29.79 -19.32 26.17
CA GLU A 342 30.22 -19.66 27.52
C GLU A 342 31.73 -19.48 27.65
N ALA A 343 32.20 -19.09 28.83
CA ALA A 343 33.62 -19.07 29.15
C ALA A 343 34.10 -20.48 29.49
N GLY A 344 34.99 -21.02 28.66
CA GLY A 344 35.66 -22.29 28.97
C GLY A 344 36.54 -22.20 30.22
N ALA A 345 36.98 -23.32 30.77
CA ALA A 345 37.89 -23.39 31.91
C ALA A 345 39.27 -22.74 31.64
N ASP A 346 39.59 -22.56 30.37
CA ASP A 346 40.79 -21.91 29.82
C ASP A 346 40.62 -20.40 29.59
N GLY A 347 39.40 -19.89 29.89
CA GLY A 347 39.03 -18.49 29.63
C GLY A 347 38.70 -18.17 28.17
N ALA A 348 38.79 -19.16 27.26
CA ALA A 348 38.39 -18.99 25.86
C ALA A 348 36.87 -19.00 25.74
N LEU A 349 36.33 -18.17 24.84
CA LEU A 349 34.91 -18.16 24.53
C LEU A 349 34.58 -19.38 23.65
N ARG A 350 33.49 -20.07 23.96
CA ARG A 350 32.95 -21.16 23.17
C ARG A 350 31.49 -20.88 22.86
N GLU A 351 31.12 -21.08 21.60
CA GLU A 351 29.72 -20.94 21.17
C GLU A 351 28.84 -22.04 21.83
N THR A 352 27.65 -21.67 22.24
CA THR A 352 26.65 -22.57 22.83
C THR A 352 25.25 -22.29 22.29
N GLU A 353 24.43 -23.33 22.19
CA GLU A 353 23.02 -23.19 21.81
C GLU A 353 22.16 -22.73 22.99
N HIS A 354 22.67 -22.83 24.21
CA HIS A 354 21.96 -22.42 25.42
C HIS A 354 22.01 -20.90 25.60
N LYS A 355 20.93 -20.33 26.14
CA LYS A 355 20.87 -18.91 26.51
C LYS A 355 21.70 -18.68 27.77
N THR A 356 22.85 -18.07 27.61
CA THR A 356 23.79 -17.80 28.71
C THR A 356 23.74 -16.35 29.21
N GLY A 357 23.04 -15.45 28.48
CA GLY A 357 23.10 -14.00 28.70
C GLY A 357 24.44 -13.38 28.31
N ARG A 358 25.36 -14.15 27.74
CA ARG A 358 26.63 -13.69 27.21
C ARG A 358 26.68 -13.87 25.71
N TRP A 359 27.10 -12.83 25.00
CA TRP A 359 27.08 -12.80 23.55
C TRP A 359 28.48 -12.52 22.98
N ALA A 360 28.73 -13.04 21.81
CA ALA A 360 29.91 -12.71 21.01
C ALA A 360 29.57 -12.60 19.53
N TRP A 361 30.37 -11.83 18.82
CA TRP A 361 30.39 -11.78 17.37
C TRP A 361 31.18 -12.97 16.85
N ARG A 362 30.56 -13.80 16.02
CA ARG A 362 31.24 -14.88 15.28
C ARG A 362 31.48 -14.40 13.86
N ALA A 363 32.74 -14.20 13.51
CA ALA A 363 33.17 -13.88 12.16
C ALA A 363 33.07 -15.11 11.25
N PRO A 364 33.08 -14.96 9.91
CA PRO A 364 33.04 -16.08 8.95
C PRO A 364 34.17 -17.09 9.10
N ASP A 365 35.33 -16.68 9.62
CA ASP A 365 36.49 -17.52 9.93
C ASP A 365 36.36 -18.30 11.25
N GLY A 366 35.24 -18.14 11.98
CA GLY A 366 34.99 -18.76 13.27
C GLY A 366 35.55 -18.01 14.48
N THR A 367 36.23 -16.87 14.29
CA THR A 367 36.76 -16.04 15.39
C THR A 367 35.61 -15.47 16.21
N LEU A 368 35.71 -15.58 17.55
CA LEU A 368 34.73 -15.06 18.49
C LEU A 368 35.26 -13.76 19.14
N THR A 369 34.57 -12.65 18.91
CA THR A 369 34.83 -11.36 19.55
C THR A 369 33.73 -11.09 20.58
N PRO A 370 34.06 -10.90 21.88
CA PRO A 370 33.06 -10.69 22.90
C PRO A 370 32.26 -9.39 22.63
N LEU A 371 30.94 -9.48 22.77
CA LEU A 371 30.07 -8.31 22.68
C LEU A 371 30.23 -7.44 23.94
N ARG A 372 30.79 -6.24 23.76
CA ARG A 372 31.08 -5.28 24.84
C ARG A 372 30.33 -3.97 24.70
N GLY A 373 29.97 -3.58 23.49
CA GLY A 373 29.27 -2.32 23.21
C GLY A 373 30.22 -1.14 22.96
N ASP A 374 31.45 -1.36 22.44
CA ASP A 374 32.34 -0.30 21.97
C ASP A 374 31.89 0.16 20.58
N VAL A 375 31.41 1.38 20.44
CA VAL A 375 30.93 1.93 19.15
C VAL A 375 31.76 3.14 18.76
N ARG A 376 32.28 3.18 17.55
CA ARG A 376 33.12 4.25 17.01
C ARG A 376 32.66 4.70 15.64
N PHE A 377 32.73 6.00 15.41
CA PHE A 377 32.59 6.62 14.09
C PHE A 377 33.99 7.12 13.68
N GLU A 378 34.42 6.78 12.50
CA GLU A 378 35.70 7.16 11.95
C GLU A 378 35.49 7.94 10.65
N SER A 379 35.58 9.29 10.76
CA SER A 379 35.43 10.26 9.65
C SER A 379 34.22 9.99 8.77
N VAL A 380 33.04 9.87 9.40
CA VAL A 380 31.80 9.47 8.72
C VAL A 380 31.17 10.65 8.00
N ASP A 381 30.93 10.48 6.70
CA ASP A 381 30.14 11.37 5.85
C ASP A 381 28.83 10.68 5.45
N PHE A 382 27.73 11.43 5.52
CA PHE A 382 26.43 10.90 5.16
C PHE A 382 25.43 11.98 4.73
N GLY A 383 24.56 11.65 3.74
CA GLY A 383 23.40 12.42 3.34
C GLY A 383 22.26 11.51 2.86
N TYR A 384 21.02 11.89 3.13
CA TYR A 384 19.84 11.13 2.67
C TYR A 384 19.63 11.22 1.15
N GLU A 385 20.02 12.35 0.56
CA GLU A 385 19.93 12.58 -0.89
C GLU A 385 21.32 12.81 -1.47
N PRO A 386 21.60 12.32 -2.69
CA PRO A 386 22.86 12.59 -3.37
C PRO A 386 23.08 14.11 -3.53
N GLY A 387 24.24 14.60 -3.10
CA GLY A 387 24.60 16.01 -3.19
C GLY A 387 24.11 16.89 -2.03
N HIS A 388 23.38 16.32 -1.07
CA HIS A 388 22.94 17.02 0.14
C HIS A 388 23.46 16.31 1.40
N PRO A 389 24.74 16.50 1.75
CA PRO A 389 25.33 15.88 2.94
C PRO A 389 24.71 16.48 4.21
N VAL A 390 24.46 15.61 5.20
CA VAL A 390 23.90 15.95 6.51
C VAL A 390 24.92 15.81 7.62
N LEU A 391 25.90 14.90 7.47
CA LEU A 391 27.01 14.71 8.39
C LEU A 391 28.32 14.84 7.63
N HIS A 392 29.29 15.51 8.25
CA HIS A 392 30.59 15.82 7.67
C HIS A 392 31.73 15.35 8.60
N GLY A 393 32.48 14.33 8.19
CA GLY A 393 33.69 13.86 8.87
C GLY A 393 33.48 13.49 10.34
N ILE A 394 32.30 13.01 10.73
CA ILE A 394 31.96 12.70 12.13
C ILE A 394 32.93 11.66 12.69
N SER A 395 33.61 12.02 13.76
CA SER A 395 34.50 11.13 14.52
C SER A 395 34.13 11.18 15.99
N LEU A 396 33.68 10.05 16.54
CA LEU A 396 33.33 9.89 17.95
C LEU A 396 33.57 8.45 18.41
N TYR A 397 33.62 8.24 19.70
CA TYR A 397 33.65 6.90 20.29
C TYR A 397 32.83 6.84 21.58
N ALA A 398 32.26 5.69 21.84
CA ALA A 398 31.64 5.32 23.10
C ALA A 398 32.25 4.01 23.58
N LYS A 399 32.93 4.02 24.71
CA LYS A 399 33.46 2.82 25.36
C LYS A 399 32.33 2.05 26.05
N PRO A 400 32.47 0.73 26.30
CA PRO A 400 31.52 -0.04 27.03
C PRO A 400 31.07 0.63 28.35
N GLY A 401 29.76 0.76 28.54
CA GLY A 401 29.15 1.37 29.72
C GLY A 401 29.15 2.91 29.73
N GLN A 402 29.62 3.59 28.69
CA GLN A 402 29.58 5.06 28.63
C GLN A 402 28.23 5.58 28.09
N LYS A 403 27.80 6.70 28.67
CA LYS A 403 26.64 7.47 28.20
C LYS A 403 27.12 8.69 27.39
N ILE A 404 26.77 8.72 26.12
CA ILE A 404 27.05 9.80 25.17
C ILE A 404 25.78 10.60 24.92
N ALA A 405 25.80 11.90 25.19
CA ALA A 405 24.68 12.79 24.91
C ALA A 405 24.95 13.62 23.65
N PHE A 406 23.98 13.65 22.74
CA PHE A 406 23.96 14.53 21.57
C PHE A 406 23.12 15.76 21.86
N VAL A 407 23.70 16.94 21.69
CA VAL A 407 23.08 18.24 21.89
C VAL A 407 23.26 19.09 20.62
N GLY A 408 22.30 19.93 20.29
CA GLY A 408 22.40 20.81 19.11
C GLY A 408 21.00 21.19 18.59
N SER A 409 20.97 22.14 17.66
CA SER A 409 19.71 22.60 17.04
C SER A 409 18.97 21.49 16.28
N THR A 410 17.69 21.73 16.01
CA THR A 410 16.91 20.83 15.11
C THR A 410 17.56 20.81 13.74
N GLY A 411 17.75 19.62 13.15
CA GLY A 411 18.43 19.47 11.86
C GLY A 411 19.97 19.38 11.95
N ALA A 412 20.59 19.45 13.14
CA ALA A 412 22.05 19.36 13.29
C ALA A 412 22.64 17.94 13.01
N GLY A 413 21.81 16.92 12.75
CA GLY A 413 22.28 15.57 12.42
C GLY A 413 22.21 14.55 13.57
N LYS A 414 21.64 14.90 14.74
CA LYS A 414 21.57 14.01 15.92
C LYS A 414 20.87 12.67 15.63
N THR A 415 19.66 12.70 15.08
CA THR A 415 18.89 11.49 14.70
C THR A 415 19.57 10.72 13.57
N THR A 416 20.31 11.40 12.70
CA THR A 416 21.08 10.75 11.63
C THR A 416 22.17 9.86 12.19
N ILE A 417 22.90 10.29 13.23
CA ILE A 417 23.91 9.47 13.91
C ILE A 417 23.27 8.19 14.47
N THR A 418 22.13 8.31 15.16
CA THR A 418 21.43 7.15 15.72
C THR A 418 20.91 6.18 14.65
N ASN A 419 20.47 6.70 13.51
CA ASN A 419 20.06 5.88 12.37
C ASN A 419 21.24 5.09 11.77
N LEU A 420 22.44 5.68 11.74
CA LEU A 420 23.65 5.01 11.26
C LEU A 420 24.15 3.93 12.23
N ILE A 421 24.00 4.10 13.55
CA ILE A 421 24.32 3.05 14.54
C ILE A 421 23.44 1.80 14.29
N ASN A 422 22.15 2.00 14.00
CA ASN A 422 21.21 0.91 13.67
C ASN A 422 21.40 0.36 12.25
N ARG A 423 22.29 0.95 11.47
CA ARG A 423 22.49 0.62 10.05
C ARG A 423 21.15 0.60 9.28
N PHE A 424 20.29 1.60 9.54
CA PHE A 424 19.11 1.85 8.69
C PHE A 424 19.55 2.44 7.34
N TYR A 425 20.74 3.05 7.33
CA TYR A 425 21.41 3.61 6.17
C TYR A 425 22.89 3.23 6.24
N ASP A 426 23.50 2.98 5.10
CA ASP A 426 24.95 2.77 5.00
C ASP A 426 25.67 4.12 4.79
N VAL A 427 26.84 4.30 5.40
CA VAL A 427 27.64 5.53 5.31
C VAL A 427 28.22 5.71 3.89
N GLN A 428 28.36 6.95 3.44
CA GLN A 428 28.91 7.31 2.13
C GLN A 428 30.45 7.51 2.19
N GLY A 429 30.96 7.95 3.34
CA GLY A 429 32.38 8.07 3.62
C GLY A 429 32.69 7.60 5.03
N GLY A 430 33.92 7.19 5.30
CA GLY A 430 34.32 6.64 6.59
C GLY A 430 33.71 5.29 6.94
N ARG A 431 33.63 4.98 8.23
CA ARG A 431 33.04 3.76 8.75
C ARG A 431 32.51 3.90 10.17
N VAL A 432 31.51 3.08 10.49
CA VAL A 432 31.01 2.86 11.86
C VAL A 432 31.53 1.50 12.31
N VAL A 433 32.19 1.46 13.47
CA VAL A 433 32.83 0.26 14.00
C VAL A 433 32.13 -0.13 15.30
N TYR A 434 31.79 -1.42 15.46
CA TYR A 434 31.18 -1.96 16.66
C TYR A 434 32.05 -3.13 17.18
N ASP A 435 32.56 -3.01 18.40
CA ASP A 435 33.53 -3.95 19.00
C ASP A 435 34.75 -4.27 18.10
N GLY A 436 35.22 -3.29 17.32
CA GLY A 436 36.33 -3.43 16.38
C GLY A 436 35.96 -3.96 15.00
N ILE A 437 34.69 -4.24 14.74
CA ILE A 437 34.16 -4.77 13.48
C ILE A 437 33.38 -3.66 12.75
N ASP A 438 33.62 -3.49 11.45
CA ASP A 438 32.79 -2.56 10.64
C ASP A 438 31.34 -3.07 10.63
N VAL A 439 30.36 -2.18 10.92
CA VAL A 439 28.96 -2.58 10.96
C VAL A 439 28.46 -3.15 9.62
N ARG A 440 29.13 -2.86 8.50
CA ARG A 440 28.83 -3.40 7.17
C ARG A 440 29.15 -4.88 7.07
N ASP A 441 30.14 -5.37 7.85
CA ASP A 441 30.53 -6.77 7.91
C ASP A 441 29.66 -7.59 8.88
N ILE A 442 28.83 -6.92 9.69
CA ILE A 442 27.91 -7.58 10.63
C ILE A 442 26.55 -7.76 9.93
N LYS A 443 25.96 -8.95 10.05
CA LYS A 443 24.61 -9.22 9.58
C LYS A 443 23.62 -8.29 10.27
N LYS A 444 22.76 -7.58 9.49
CA LYS A 444 21.85 -6.54 10.02
C LYS A 444 20.93 -7.04 11.13
N GLU A 445 20.38 -8.25 10.98
CA GLU A 445 19.59 -8.88 12.02
C GLU A 445 20.36 -9.04 13.35
N SER A 446 21.61 -9.49 13.27
CA SER A 446 22.49 -9.65 14.44
C SER A 446 22.89 -8.33 15.06
N LEU A 447 23.20 -7.31 14.24
CA LEU A 447 23.48 -5.95 14.69
C LEU A 447 22.29 -5.37 15.46
N ARG A 448 21.10 -5.35 14.82
CA ARG A 448 19.88 -4.78 15.40
C ARG A 448 19.43 -5.52 16.66
N ARG A 449 19.67 -6.84 16.75
CA ARG A 449 19.40 -7.62 17.95
C ARG A 449 20.28 -7.22 19.15
N SER A 450 21.49 -6.70 18.92
CA SER A 450 22.38 -6.22 19.95
C SER A 450 22.08 -4.78 20.41
N LEU A 451 21.14 -4.10 19.74
CA LEU A 451 20.78 -2.70 19.98
C LEU A 451 19.36 -2.60 20.55
N GLY A 452 19.16 -1.76 21.53
CA GLY A 452 17.83 -1.37 22.01
C GLY A 452 17.54 0.08 21.63
N MET A 453 16.30 0.35 21.23
CA MET A 453 15.90 1.70 20.84
C MET A 453 14.61 2.13 21.53
N VAL A 454 14.62 3.33 22.11
CA VAL A 454 13.43 4.00 22.63
C VAL A 454 13.23 5.27 21.82
N LEU A 455 12.19 5.31 21.02
CA LEU A 455 11.86 6.43 20.13
C LEU A 455 11.05 7.50 20.86
N GLN A 456 11.14 8.74 20.38
CA GLN A 456 10.30 9.86 20.80
C GLN A 456 8.83 9.56 20.58
N ASP A 457 8.46 9.14 19.36
CA ASP A 457 7.11 8.72 19.00
C ASP A 457 6.96 7.22 19.27
N THR A 458 6.29 6.91 20.37
CA THR A 458 6.07 5.52 20.78
C THR A 458 4.91 4.91 20.02
N HIS A 459 5.21 3.91 19.19
CA HIS A 459 4.21 3.09 18.52
C HIS A 459 3.90 1.81 19.30
N LEU A 460 2.61 1.58 19.57
CA LEU A 460 2.11 0.36 20.19
C LEU A 460 1.24 -0.42 19.19
N PHE A 461 1.41 -1.73 19.20
CA PHE A 461 0.63 -2.62 18.35
C PHE A 461 -0.68 -3.04 19.02
N THR A 462 -1.70 -3.30 18.20
CA THR A 462 -2.94 -3.89 18.70
C THR A 462 -2.66 -5.28 19.26
N GLY A 463 -2.94 -5.48 20.55
CA GLY A 463 -2.64 -6.70 21.31
C GLY A 463 -2.67 -6.41 22.80
N THR A 464 -2.25 -7.34 23.64
CA THR A 464 -2.16 -7.10 25.07
C THR A 464 -0.97 -6.22 25.44
N ILE A 465 -0.96 -5.66 26.64
CA ILE A 465 0.22 -4.96 27.18
C ILE A 465 1.41 -5.93 27.24
N ALA A 466 1.19 -7.19 27.67
CA ALA A 466 2.23 -8.22 27.68
C ALA A 466 2.82 -8.45 26.28
N ASP A 467 1.97 -8.52 25.22
CA ASP A 467 2.44 -8.70 23.84
C ASP A 467 3.28 -7.50 23.36
N ASN A 468 2.87 -6.29 23.73
CA ASN A 468 3.61 -5.08 23.41
C ASN A 468 4.98 -5.02 24.08
N ILE A 469 5.14 -5.50 25.29
CA ILE A 469 6.45 -5.63 25.96
C ILE A 469 7.24 -6.77 25.33
N ARG A 470 6.61 -7.94 25.12
CA ARG A 470 7.21 -9.13 24.48
C ARG A 470 7.74 -8.87 23.09
N PHE A 471 7.28 -7.81 22.41
CA PHE A 471 7.80 -7.41 21.10
C PHE A 471 9.32 -7.15 21.11
N GLY A 472 9.91 -6.77 22.23
CA GLY A 472 11.37 -6.64 22.39
C GLY A 472 12.10 -7.99 22.44
N LYS A 473 11.43 -9.07 22.90
CA LYS A 473 11.96 -10.44 22.98
C LYS A 473 10.79 -11.40 22.86
N LEU A 474 10.57 -11.96 21.66
CA LEU A 474 9.36 -12.73 21.32
C LEU A 474 9.14 -13.97 22.19
N ASP A 475 10.20 -14.55 22.72
CA ASP A 475 10.19 -15.74 23.59
C ASP A 475 10.29 -15.38 25.10
N ALA A 476 10.06 -14.11 25.47
CA ALA A 476 10.07 -13.67 26.86
C ALA A 476 8.98 -14.36 27.68
N THR A 477 9.36 -14.86 28.86
CA THR A 477 8.42 -15.42 29.84
C THR A 477 7.61 -14.30 30.50
N GLN A 478 6.54 -14.67 31.20
CA GLN A 478 5.71 -13.69 31.93
C GLN A 478 6.53 -13.00 33.02
N GLU A 479 7.41 -13.74 33.71
CA GLU A 479 8.29 -13.21 34.75
C GLU A 479 9.29 -12.19 34.19
N GLU A 480 9.86 -12.45 32.99
CA GLU A 480 10.76 -11.51 32.31
C GLU A 480 10.02 -10.22 31.90
N ILE A 481 8.77 -10.34 31.43
CA ILE A 481 7.92 -9.20 31.08
C ILE A 481 7.62 -8.34 32.32
N GLU A 482 7.25 -8.98 33.45
CA GLU A 482 6.99 -8.26 34.70
C GLU A 482 8.26 -7.62 35.28
N ALA A 483 9.42 -8.29 35.17
CA ALA A 483 10.70 -7.73 35.58
C ALA A 483 11.05 -6.48 34.73
N ALA A 484 10.89 -6.55 33.42
CA ALA A 484 11.11 -5.43 32.51
C ALA A 484 10.15 -4.25 32.79
N ALA A 485 8.88 -4.55 33.08
CA ALA A 485 7.91 -3.53 33.47
C ALA A 485 8.24 -2.85 34.79
N LYS A 486 8.85 -3.57 35.74
CA LYS A 486 9.34 -2.99 37.02
C LYS A 486 10.56 -2.08 36.78
N ILE A 487 11.49 -2.48 35.91
CA ILE A 487 12.62 -1.62 35.53
C ILE A 487 12.10 -0.31 34.94
N ALA A 488 11.14 -0.39 34.03
CA ALA A 488 10.51 0.76 33.36
C ALA A 488 9.57 1.57 34.26
N ASN A 489 9.32 1.19 35.52
CA ASN A 489 8.27 1.75 36.38
C ASN A 489 6.85 1.63 35.82
N ALA A 490 6.60 0.69 34.89
CA ALA A 490 5.30 0.45 34.26
C ALA A 490 4.39 -0.47 35.10
N ASP A 491 4.93 -1.42 35.87
CA ASP A 491 4.20 -2.46 36.57
C ASP A 491 3.08 -1.88 37.48
N SER A 492 3.34 -0.74 38.12
CA SER A 492 2.39 -0.14 39.05
C SER A 492 1.11 0.36 38.40
N PHE A 493 1.19 0.91 37.19
CA PHE A 493 0.00 1.34 36.47
C PHE A 493 -0.68 0.16 35.76
N ILE A 494 0.12 -0.79 35.21
CA ILE A 494 -0.42 -1.97 34.54
C ILE A 494 -1.33 -2.77 35.48
N ARG A 495 -0.87 -3.03 36.73
CA ARG A 495 -1.66 -3.77 37.76
C ARG A 495 -2.93 -3.04 38.19
N ARG A 496 -3.06 -1.73 37.96
CA ARG A 496 -4.29 -0.96 38.24
C ARG A 496 -5.32 -1.06 37.12
N LEU A 497 -4.94 -1.53 35.96
CA LEU A 497 -5.87 -1.73 34.87
C LEU A 497 -6.75 -2.98 35.16
N PRO A 498 -8.00 -2.99 34.69
CA PRO A 498 -8.95 -4.08 35.02
C PRO A 498 -8.46 -5.48 34.67
N LYS A 499 -7.65 -5.62 33.61
CA LYS A 499 -7.07 -6.89 33.14
C LYS A 499 -5.55 -6.96 33.30
N GLY A 500 -4.94 -6.00 34.01
CA GLY A 500 -3.50 -5.97 34.21
C GLY A 500 -2.73 -6.07 32.87
N TYR A 501 -1.79 -7.01 32.79
CA TYR A 501 -0.98 -7.28 31.60
C TYR A 501 -1.77 -7.78 30.38
N ASP A 502 -2.97 -8.37 30.60
CA ASP A 502 -3.87 -8.81 29.53
C ASP A 502 -4.79 -7.69 29.01
N THR A 503 -4.58 -6.46 29.45
CA THR A 503 -5.33 -5.31 28.95
C THR A 503 -4.99 -5.07 27.47
N MET A 504 -6.03 -5.02 26.63
CA MET A 504 -5.88 -4.77 25.20
C MET A 504 -5.48 -3.32 24.94
N VAL A 505 -4.44 -3.16 24.14
CA VAL A 505 -4.00 -1.90 23.53
C VAL A 505 -4.63 -1.81 22.16
N THR A 506 -5.26 -0.68 21.85
CA THR A 506 -5.97 -0.45 20.58
C THR A 506 -5.47 0.82 19.90
N SER A 507 -5.52 0.87 18.58
CA SER A 507 -5.27 2.09 17.79
C SER A 507 -4.04 2.88 18.25
N ASP A 508 -2.86 2.24 18.23
CA ASP A 508 -1.60 2.87 18.65
C ASP A 508 -1.58 3.37 20.09
N GLY A 509 -2.31 2.68 20.98
CA GLY A 509 -2.38 3.02 22.40
C GLY A 509 -3.28 4.22 22.72
N ALA A 510 -4.31 4.48 21.89
CA ALA A 510 -5.26 5.59 22.11
C ALA A 510 -5.98 5.51 23.48
N ASN A 511 -6.06 4.32 24.07
CA ASN A 511 -6.62 4.07 25.39
C ASN A 511 -5.62 4.27 26.55
N LEU A 512 -4.38 4.68 26.27
CA LEU A 512 -3.33 4.95 27.23
C LEU A 512 -2.85 6.40 27.15
N SER A 513 -2.40 6.98 28.28
CA SER A 513 -1.76 8.29 28.24
C SER A 513 -0.40 8.22 27.53
N GLN A 514 0.10 9.36 27.04
CA GLN A 514 1.40 9.43 26.38
C GLN A 514 2.54 8.91 27.27
N GLY A 515 2.54 9.27 28.55
CA GLY A 515 3.53 8.76 29.51
C GLY A 515 3.43 7.25 29.73
N GLN A 516 2.21 6.67 29.79
CA GLN A 516 2.03 5.22 29.90
C GLN A 516 2.57 4.50 28.65
N ARG A 517 2.35 5.04 27.44
CA ARG A 517 2.91 4.49 26.22
C ARG A 517 4.43 4.49 26.26
N GLN A 518 5.04 5.58 26.74
CA GLN A 518 6.50 5.70 26.85
C GLN A 518 7.08 4.72 27.86
N LEU A 519 6.42 4.50 29.03
CA LEU A 519 6.83 3.48 29.99
C LEU A 519 6.79 2.06 29.38
N LEU A 520 5.82 1.77 28.51
CA LEU A 520 5.78 0.50 27.79
C LEU A 520 6.89 0.38 26.73
N ALA A 521 7.28 1.46 26.06
CA ALA A 521 8.44 1.46 25.17
C ALA A 521 9.75 1.19 25.90
N ILE A 522 9.91 1.77 27.09
CA ILE A 522 11.05 1.50 27.97
C ILE A 522 11.05 0.03 28.40
N ALA A 523 9.89 -0.52 28.78
CA ALA A 523 9.76 -1.93 29.16
C ALA A 523 10.09 -2.87 27.99
N ARG A 524 9.70 -2.50 26.75
CA ARG A 524 10.05 -3.21 25.51
C ARG A 524 11.56 -3.26 25.29
N ALA A 525 12.25 -2.16 25.51
CA ALA A 525 13.71 -2.11 25.44
C ALA A 525 14.38 -2.89 26.60
N ALA A 526 13.78 -2.84 27.81
CA ALA A 526 14.30 -3.55 28.98
C ALA A 526 14.23 -5.08 28.84
N VAL A 527 13.17 -5.62 28.26
CA VAL A 527 13.02 -7.09 28.10
C VAL A 527 14.01 -7.64 27.07
N ALA A 528 14.42 -6.83 26.09
CA ALA A 528 15.43 -7.21 25.10
C ALA A 528 16.83 -7.30 25.69
N ASP A 529 17.11 -6.59 26.78
CA ASP A 529 18.39 -6.54 27.52
C ASP A 529 19.63 -6.31 26.63
N PRO A 530 19.63 -5.28 25.78
CA PRO A 530 20.73 -5.02 24.85
C PRO A 530 21.92 -4.34 25.53
N PRO A 531 23.18 -4.60 25.10
CA PRO A 531 24.38 -3.93 25.64
C PRO A 531 24.52 -2.47 25.21
N VAL A 532 23.87 -2.10 24.11
CA VAL A 532 23.86 -0.72 23.57
C VAL A 532 22.43 -0.21 23.45
N LEU A 533 22.19 0.99 23.97
CA LEU A 533 20.90 1.67 23.94
C LEU A 533 20.96 2.96 23.14
N ILE A 534 19.93 3.19 22.36
CA ILE A 534 19.70 4.43 21.63
C ILE A 534 18.39 5.03 22.14
N LEU A 535 18.47 6.23 22.69
CA LEU A 535 17.37 6.89 23.36
C LEU A 535 17.10 8.24 22.69
N ASP A 536 15.89 8.41 22.16
CA ASP A 536 15.41 9.71 21.66
C ASP A 536 14.42 10.29 22.66
N GLU A 537 14.91 11.30 23.42
CA GLU A 537 14.22 11.82 24.60
C GLU A 537 13.40 13.07 24.27
N ALA A 538 12.12 12.91 23.93
CA ALA A 538 11.20 14.03 23.91
C ALA A 538 9.92 13.72 24.71
N THR A 539 9.71 14.50 25.78
CA THR A 539 8.57 14.34 26.71
C THR A 539 7.75 15.62 26.84
N SER A 540 7.53 16.31 25.75
CA SER A 540 6.93 17.66 25.74
C SER A 540 5.44 17.74 26.14
N SER A 541 4.80 16.63 26.59
CA SER A 541 3.36 16.63 26.91
C SER A 541 2.97 15.62 27.99
N VAL A 542 3.84 15.38 28.98
CA VAL A 542 3.62 14.42 30.06
C VAL A 542 3.53 15.16 31.39
N ASP A 543 2.64 14.73 32.28
CA ASP A 543 2.53 15.29 33.63
C ASP A 543 3.81 15.04 34.46
N THR A 544 4.14 15.94 35.37
CA THR A 544 5.38 15.93 36.17
C THR A 544 5.60 14.64 36.96
N ARG A 545 4.51 13.99 37.45
CA ARG A 545 4.62 12.74 38.18
C ARG A 545 5.03 11.57 37.28
N THR A 546 4.40 11.46 36.13
CA THR A 546 4.71 10.42 35.13
C THR A 546 6.09 10.68 34.53
N GLU A 547 6.47 11.93 34.34
CA GLU A 547 7.79 12.34 33.91
C GLU A 547 8.89 11.81 34.82
N ALA A 548 8.75 11.98 36.15
CA ALA A 548 9.70 11.43 37.13
C ALA A 548 9.77 9.90 37.12
N LEU A 549 8.66 9.20 36.78
CA LEU A 549 8.66 7.75 36.62
C LEU A 549 9.41 7.31 35.36
N ILE A 550 9.24 8.03 34.26
CA ILE A 550 9.96 7.81 33.00
C ILE A 550 11.47 8.00 33.23
N GLU A 551 11.87 9.11 33.84
CA GLU A 551 13.28 9.41 34.13
C GLU A 551 13.94 8.29 34.96
N LYS A 552 13.30 7.88 36.08
CA LYS A 552 13.79 6.76 36.90
C LYS A 552 13.84 5.43 36.13
N GLY A 553 12.87 5.18 35.23
CA GLY A 553 12.86 3.99 34.38
C GLY A 553 13.98 4.00 33.37
N MET A 554 14.23 5.15 32.76
CA MET A 554 15.34 5.36 31.83
C MET A 554 16.70 5.19 32.54
N ASP A 555 16.91 5.80 33.71
CA ASP A 555 18.15 5.67 34.46
C ASP A 555 18.47 4.21 34.78
N ARG A 556 17.50 3.44 35.26
CA ARG A 556 17.67 1.99 35.51
C ARG A 556 17.96 1.22 34.23
N LEU A 557 17.28 1.57 33.13
CA LEU A 557 17.53 0.94 31.84
C LEU A 557 18.96 1.21 31.33
N MET A 558 19.52 2.38 31.62
CA MET A 558 20.86 2.80 31.17
C MET A 558 22.00 2.17 31.98
N GLU A 559 21.76 1.68 33.20
CA GLU A 559 22.80 1.15 34.08
C GLU A 559 23.60 0.01 33.42
N GLY A 560 24.93 0.14 33.42
CA GLY A 560 25.87 -0.87 32.90
C GLY A 560 25.90 -1.01 31.37
N ARG A 561 25.19 -0.17 30.61
CA ARG A 561 25.11 -0.23 29.15
C ARG A 561 25.79 0.97 28.49
N THR A 562 26.20 0.77 27.24
CA THR A 562 26.61 1.88 26.38
C THR A 562 25.37 2.59 25.88
N VAL A 563 25.30 3.92 26.08
CA VAL A 563 24.07 4.67 25.78
C VAL A 563 24.37 5.84 24.87
N PHE A 564 23.61 5.95 23.80
CA PHE A 564 23.53 7.12 22.95
C PHE A 564 22.18 7.80 23.17
N VAL A 565 22.19 9.04 23.65
CA VAL A 565 20.97 9.77 23.95
C VAL A 565 20.89 11.09 23.17
N ILE A 566 19.79 11.29 22.44
CA ILE A 566 19.44 12.61 21.91
C ILE A 566 18.76 13.36 23.06
N ALA A 567 19.54 14.25 23.67
CA ALA A 567 19.12 14.86 24.92
C ALA A 567 18.31 16.14 24.67
N HIS A 568 17.10 16.16 25.21
CA HIS A 568 16.23 17.32 25.29
C HIS A 568 16.06 17.82 26.74
N ARG A 569 16.68 17.13 27.72
CA ARG A 569 16.61 17.45 29.16
C ARG A 569 17.99 17.75 29.73
N LEU A 570 18.02 18.74 30.62
CA LEU A 570 19.24 19.15 31.32
C LEU A 570 19.80 18.03 32.21
N SER A 571 18.96 17.26 32.92
CA SER A 571 19.40 16.15 33.79
C SER A 571 20.11 15.06 32.99
N THR A 572 19.61 14.69 31.83
CA THR A 572 20.19 13.67 30.96
C THR A 572 21.56 14.10 30.42
N VAL A 573 21.65 15.37 29.99
CA VAL A 573 22.92 15.97 29.51
C VAL A 573 23.97 16.02 30.60
N ARG A 574 23.59 16.51 31.79
CA ARG A 574 24.52 16.69 32.93
C ARG A 574 25.14 15.37 33.37
N ASN A 575 24.37 14.28 33.36
CA ASN A 575 24.84 12.98 33.82
C ASN A 575 25.50 12.14 32.71
N ALA A 576 25.80 12.71 31.55
CA ALA A 576 26.52 12.03 30.47
C ALA A 576 28.02 12.00 30.70
N ASN A 577 28.67 10.88 30.31
CA ASN A 577 30.13 10.76 30.37
C ASN A 577 30.84 11.63 29.32
N ALA A 578 30.16 11.85 28.20
CA ALA A 578 30.60 12.79 27.19
C ALA A 578 29.39 13.41 26.47
N ILE A 579 29.52 14.67 26.14
CA ILE A 579 28.55 15.46 25.42
C ILE A 579 29.15 15.82 24.07
N MET A 580 28.42 15.54 23.00
CA MET A 580 28.77 15.91 21.63
C MET A 580 27.84 17.02 21.18
N VAL A 581 28.36 18.21 20.95
CA VAL A 581 27.62 19.36 20.47
C VAL A 581 27.70 19.37 18.96
N LEU A 582 26.53 19.21 18.31
CA LEU A 582 26.42 19.18 16.86
C LEU A 582 25.87 20.51 16.33
N GLU A 583 26.50 20.99 15.28
CA GLU A 583 26.05 22.14 14.50
C GLU A 583 26.36 21.89 13.02
N HIS A 584 25.37 22.09 12.15
CA HIS A 584 25.49 21.90 10.69
C HIS A 584 26.18 20.60 10.26
N GLY A 585 25.90 19.49 10.96
CA GLY A 585 26.43 18.17 10.61
C GLY A 585 27.85 17.88 11.07
N GLU A 586 28.44 18.75 11.91
CA GLU A 586 29.79 18.59 12.49
C GLU A 586 29.70 18.54 14.01
N ILE A 587 30.68 17.88 14.66
CA ILE A 587 30.87 17.94 16.11
C ILE A 587 31.77 19.15 16.39
N VAL A 588 31.17 20.25 16.88
CA VAL A 588 31.89 21.52 17.16
C VAL A 588 32.49 21.55 18.55
N GLU A 589 31.86 20.88 19.52
CA GLU A 589 32.39 20.79 20.90
C GLU A 589 32.17 19.37 21.43
N ARG A 590 33.12 18.91 22.27
CA ARG A 590 33.03 17.63 22.99
C ARG A 590 33.73 17.73 24.34
N GLY A 591 33.14 17.16 25.38
CA GLY A 591 33.66 17.16 26.73
C GLY A 591 32.62 16.65 27.70
N ASP A 592 32.91 16.74 28.99
CA ASP A 592 31.89 16.56 30.01
C ASP A 592 31.12 17.87 30.29
N HIS A 593 30.18 17.83 31.20
CA HIS A 593 29.33 18.97 31.54
C HIS A 593 30.14 20.17 32.04
N ASP A 594 31.09 19.93 32.98
CA ASP A 594 31.83 20.99 33.64
C ASP A 594 32.89 21.60 32.70
N ASP A 595 33.57 20.78 31.88
CA ASP A 595 34.48 21.19 30.85
C ASP A 595 33.83 22.12 29.82
N LEU A 596 32.63 21.73 29.31
CA LEU A 596 31.94 22.51 28.30
C LEU A 596 31.34 23.81 28.85
N LEU A 597 30.90 23.82 30.10
CA LEU A 597 30.48 25.06 30.77
C LEU A 597 31.64 26.04 30.96
N ALA A 598 32.83 25.53 31.33
CA ALA A 598 34.03 26.37 31.51
C ALA A 598 34.48 26.99 30.18
N GLN A 599 34.30 26.31 29.04
CA GLN A 599 34.64 26.82 27.70
C GLN A 599 33.77 27.98 27.26
N LYS A 600 32.56 28.16 27.82
CA LYS A 600 31.56 29.20 27.46
C LYS A 600 31.22 29.25 25.98
N GLY A 601 31.25 28.09 25.32
CA GLY A 601 30.98 27.94 23.89
C GLY A 601 29.50 27.79 23.55
N LEU A 602 29.22 27.02 22.50
CA LEU A 602 27.84 26.76 22.04
C LEU A 602 27.02 25.97 23.08
N TYR A 603 27.66 24.98 23.74
CA TYR A 603 27.04 24.25 24.84
C TYR A 603 26.54 25.16 25.96
N TYR A 604 27.39 26.10 26.40
CA TYR A 604 27.03 27.05 27.43
C TYR A 604 25.80 27.89 27.05
N LYS A 605 25.73 28.34 25.80
CA LYS A 605 24.58 29.10 25.28
C LYS A 605 23.31 28.25 25.26
N LEU A 606 23.39 27.00 24.76
CA LEU A 606 22.27 26.07 24.71
C LEU A 606 21.78 25.69 26.11
N TYR A 607 22.72 25.46 27.05
CA TYR A 607 22.39 25.13 28.44
C TYR A 607 21.65 26.27 29.14
N ASN A 608 22.14 27.51 29.03
CA ASN A 608 21.50 28.68 29.62
C ASN A 608 20.16 29.02 28.89
N GLY A 609 20.08 28.90 27.58
CA GLY A 609 18.86 29.10 26.83
C GLY A 609 17.77 28.06 27.17
N MET A 610 18.15 26.82 27.52
CA MET A 610 17.19 25.82 28.05
C MET A 610 16.68 26.18 29.45
N PHE A 611 17.43 26.97 30.21
CA PHE A 611 17.00 27.48 31.53
C PHE A 611 16.04 28.66 31.43
N GLU A 612 16.24 29.56 30.44
CA GLU A 612 15.42 30.75 30.26
C GLU A 612 14.02 30.45 29.70
N LEU A 613 13.85 29.29 29.10
CA LEU A 613 12.56 28.84 28.51
C LEU A 613 11.71 27.98 29.48
N ARG A 614 12.11 27.83 30.73
CA ARG A 614 11.35 27.23 31.82
C ARG A 614 10.83 28.31 32.77
#